data_b25c7e19fc873f9cf904993a7b57e1e7
#
_entry.id   b25c7e19fc873f9cf904993a7b57e1e7
#
_cell.length_a   1.000
_cell.length_b   1.000
_cell.length_c   1.000
_cell.angle_alpha   90.00
_cell.angle_beta   90.00
_cell.angle_gamma   90.00
#
_symmetry.space_group_name_H-M   'P 1'
#
loop_
_entity.id
_entity.type
_entity.pdbx_description
1 polymer ?
#
loop_
_entity_poly.entity_id
_entity_poly.type
_entity_poly.pdbx_seq_one_letter_code
_entity_poly.pdbx_strand_id
1 'polypeptide(L)'
;MNIQRLSLITPAVALALFAAEAPYAGKWKMNPAKSDFGQTTITYEQLSSGEMQATADGQSYKFKLDGKDYPDPFGNTAAWKSVNATTWETIWKLKGKVLTTDTLTLSPDDKALTIHTKGTKPNGEAIDDSVTFTRVSGGPGLAGKWKTKNLQSSSPSVIELATSGSDGLTFKMVDMGLTCENKLDGKDYPCTGPTLSSGWTLALSKSGARGLDMTVKMNGKLLYKMTYSVSADGKTMTESGSATATNEKFKVVYDRQ
;
A
#
# COMPACT_ATOMS: atom_id res chain seq x y z
N MET A 1 -13.35 -63.42 -53.83
CA MET A 1 -12.55 -63.41 -52.59
C MET A 1 -12.27 -61.92 -52.26
N ASN A 2 -13.14 -61.32 -51.38
CA ASN A 2 -13.10 -59.90 -51.08
C ASN A 2 -12.33 -59.71 -49.74
N ILE A 3 -11.23 -59.00 -49.80
CA ILE A 3 -10.43 -58.62 -48.62
C ILE A 3 -10.91 -57.20 -48.25
N GLN A 4 -11.72 -57.11 -47.18
CA GLN A 4 -12.05 -55.82 -46.54
C GLN A 4 -10.84 -55.32 -45.76
N ARG A 5 -10.37 -54.13 -46.12
CA ARG A 5 -9.36 -53.39 -45.35
C ARG A 5 -10.06 -52.67 -44.16
N LEU A 6 -9.74 -53.09 -42.95
CA LEU A 6 -10.18 -52.46 -41.72
C LEU A 6 -9.28 -51.24 -41.46
N SER A 7 -9.83 -50.05 -41.62
CA SER A 7 -9.17 -48.78 -41.28
C SER A 7 -9.30 -48.55 -39.78
N LEU A 8 -8.21 -48.64 -39.03
CA LEU A 8 -8.10 -48.24 -37.65
C LEU A 8 -8.05 -46.72 -37.58
N ILE A 9 -9.16 -46.12 -37.16
CA ILE A 9 -9.21 -44.70 -36.77
C ILE A 9 -8.72 -44.61 -35.33
N THR A 10 -7.51 -44.10 -35.15
CA THR A 10 -6.97 -43.77 -33.83
C THR A 10 -7.55 -42.41 -33.42
N PRO A 11 -8.26 -42.27 -32.30
CA PRO A 11 -8.69 -40.96 -31.84
C PRO A 11 -7.47 -40.22 -31.30
N ALA A 12 -7.11 -39.10 -31.91
CA ALA A 12 -6.15 -38.16 -31.36
C ALA A 12 -6.78 -37.51 -30.14
N VAL A 13 -6.41 -37.93 -28.95
CA VAL A 13 -6.76 -37.23 -27.71
C VAL A 13 -5.92 -35.96 -27.67
N ALA A 14 -6.54 -34.83 -28.03
CA ALA A 14 -5.97 -33.52 -27.81
C ALA A 14 -5.92 -33.26 -26.28
N LEU A 15 -4.78 -33.49 -25.67
CA LEU A 15 -4.47 -33.00 -24.33
C LEU A 15 -4.47 -31.45 -24.41
N ALA A 16 -5.56 -30.82 -23.99
CA ALA A 16 -5.56 -29.41 -23.70
C ALA A 16 -4.62 -29.20 -22.52
N LEU A 17 -3.39 -28.75 -22.80
CA LEU A 17 -2.47 -28.21 -21.81
C LEU A 17 -3.11 -26.92 -21.25
N PHE A 18 -3.89 -27.04 -20.18
CA PHE A 18 -4.21 -25.88 -19.36
C PHE A 18 -2.89 -25.37 -18.80
N ALA A 19 -2.43 -24.22 -19.28
CA ALA A 19 -1.31 -23.53 -18.67
C ALA A 19 -1.69 -23.32 -17.19
N ALA A 20 -0.92 -23.91 -16.28
CA ALA A 20 -1.16 -23.74 -14.86
C ALA A 20 -1.11 -22.22 -14.56
N GLU A 21 -2.13 -21.73 -13.88
CA GLU A 21 -2.19 -20.33 -13.47
C GLU A 21 -0.95 -19.98 -12.65
N ALA A 22 -0.41 -18.76 -12.85
CA ALA A 22 0.77 -18.33 -12.12
C ALA A 22 0.52 -18.40 -10.61
N PRO A 23 1.44 -18.92 -9.79
CA PRO A 23 1.20 -19.12 -8.35
C PRO A 23 0.77 -17.87 -7.61
N TYR A 24 1.18 -16.68 -8.06
CA TYR A 24 0.80 -15.40 -7.47
C TYR A 24 -0.58 -14.89 -7.91
N ALA A 25 -1.17 -15.45 -8.98
CA ALA A 25 -2.52 -15.06 -9.40
C ALA A 25 -3.57 -15.48 -8.35
N GLY A 26 -4.61 -14.65 -8.18
CA GLY A 26 -5.67 -14.84 -7.21
C GLY A 26 -5.89 -13.66 -6.27
N LYS A 27 -6.76 -13.87 -5.28
CA LYS A 27 -7.06 -12.88 -4.23
C LYS A 27 -6.28 -13.19 -2.96
N TRP A 28 -5.76 -12.14 -2.34
CA TRP A 28 -4.88 -12.20 -1.20
C TRP A 28 -5.29 -11.17 -0.16
N LYS A 29 -5.67 -11.61 1.04
CA LYS A 29 -6.06 -10.73 2.14
C LYS A 29 -4.90 -10.56 3.10
N MET A 30 -4.53 -9.32 3.39
CA MET A 30 -3.49 -8.99 4.36
C MET A 30 -3.81 -9.61 5.73
N ASN A 31 -2.80 -10.21 6.36
CA ASN A 31 -2.87 -10.76 7.70
C ASN A 31 -1.99 -9.93 8.64
N PRO A 32 -2.57 -8.96 9.38
CA PRO A 32 -1.79 -8.09 10.26
C PRO A 32 -1.02 -8.85 11.34
N ALA A 33 -1.59 -9.95 11.86
CA ALA A 33 -0.95 -10.73 12.93
C ALA A 33 0.32 -11.49 12.49
N LYS A 34 0.48 -11.72 11.17
CA LYS A 34 1.66 -12.35 10.58
C LYS A 34 2.63 -11.34 9.96
N SER A 35 2.26 -10.05 9.95
CA SER A 35 2.99 -8.99 9.25
C SER A 35 3.88 -8.19 10.20
N ASP A 36 5.01 -7.72 9.67
CA ASP A 36 5.87 -6.71 10.28
C ASP A 36 5.89 -5.50 9.33
N PHE A 37 5.20 -4.43 9.73
CA PHE A 37 5.08 -3.21 8.91
C PHE A 37 6.32 -2.32 8.99
N GLY A 38 7.38 -2.79 9.65
CA GLY A 38 8.58 -2.00 9.90
C GLY A 38 8.33 -0.89 10.93
N GLN A 39 9.28 0.01 11.00
CA GLN A 39 9.24 1.11 11.97
C GLN A 39 9.30 2.45 11.24
N THR A 40 8.14 2.93 10.77
CA THR A 40 8.05 4.26 10.16
C THR A 40 8.39 5.35 11.16
N THR A 41 9.15 6.34 10.70
CA THR A 41 9.47 7.54 11.46
C THR A 41 8.73 8.73 10.89
N ILE A 42 8.02 9.48 11.74
CA ILE A 42 7.41 10.77 11.39
C ILE A 42 8.10 11.86 12.21
N THR A 43 8.45 12.96 11.56
CA THR A 43 8.98 14.15 12.21
C THR A 43 8.02 15.31 12.01
N TYR A 44 7.65 15.99 13.08
CA TYR A 44 6.94 17.26 13.04
C TYR A 44 7.86 18.36 13.55
N GLU A 45 8.02 19.42 12.79
CA GLU A 45 8.90 20.55 13.11
C GLU A 45 8.11 21.85 13.12
N GLN A 46 8.31 22.67 14.14
CA GLN A 46 7.82 24.04 14.17
C GLN A 46 8.86 24.92 13.47
N LEU A 47 8.46 25.57 12.37
CA LEU A 47 9.33 26.47 11.62
C LEU A 47 9.29 27.90 12.19
N SER A 48 10.34 28.68 11.93
CA SER A 48 10.41 30.10 12.31
C SER A 48 9.33 30.97 11.67
N SER A 49 8.76 30.50 10.55
CA SER A 49 7.59 31.14 9.89
C SER A 49 6.26 30.96 10.64
N GLY A 50 6.24 30.17 11.71
CA GLY A 50 5.00 29.79 12.42
C GLY A 50 4.24 28.62 11.76
N GLU A 51 4.78 28.08 10.66
CA GLU A 51 4.27 26.86 10.03
C GLU A 51 4.81 25.60 10.72
N MET A 52 4.10 24.51 10.54
CA MET A 52 4.60 23.17 10.85
C MET A 52 5.11 22.52 9.58
N GLN A 53 6.10 21.62 9.71
CA GLN A 53 6.51 20.71 8.66
C GLN A 53 6.37 19.28 9.14
N ALA A 54 5.68 18.44 8.36
CA ALA A 54 5.67 16.99 8.55
C ALA A 54 6.63 16.34 7.56
N THR A 55 7.42 15.36 8.04
CA THR A 55 8.32 14.56 7.20
C THR A 55 8.12 13.08 7.53
N ALA A 56 7.81 12.27 6.52
CA ALA A 56 7.74 10.82 6.60
C ALA A 56 8.27 10.21 5.30
N ASP A 57 8.98 9.08 5.37
CA ASP A 57 9.53 8.35 4.21
C ASP A 57 10.29 9.25 3.21
N GLY A 58 11.03 10.24 3.75
CA GLY A 58 11.82 11.18 2.95
C GLY A 58 10.99 12.18 2.12
N GLN A 59 9.69 12.27 2.38
CA GLN A 59 8.79 13.26 1.81
C GLN A 59 8.37 14.24 2.90
N SER A 60 8.27 15.52 2.57
CA SER A 60 7.85 16.55 3.53
C SER A 60 6.88 17.54 2.90
N TYR A 61 6.02 18.10 3.74
CA TYR A 61 5.14 19.21 3.37
C TYR A 61 4.95 20.15 4.56
N LYS A 62 4.58 21.40 4.25
CA LYS A 62 4.34 22.44 5.25
C LYS A 62 2.85 22.70 5.39
N PHE A 63 2.42 23.04 6.61
CA PHE A 63 1.03 23.33 6.92
C PHE A 63 0.92 24.29 8.10
N LYS A 64 -0.26 24.88 8.30
CA LYS A 64 -0.64 25.61 9.51
C LYS A 64 -1.77 24.88 10.21
N LEU A 65 -1.95 25.14 11.49
CA LEU A 65 -3.03 24.57 12.30
C LEU A 65 -4.30 25.45 12.21
N ASP A 66 -4.63 25.91 11.00
CA ASP A 66 -5.71 26.89 10.73
C ASP A 66 -6.94 26.30 10.02
N GLY A 67 -6.94 24.97 9.79
CA GLY A 67 -8.04 24.25 9.15
C GLY A 67 -8.12 24.42 7.64
N LYS A 68 -7.14 25.08 7.00
CA LYS A 68 -7.08 25.21 5.53
C LYS A 68 -6.41 24.01 4.91
N ASP A 69 -6.67 23.80 3.61
CA ASP A 69 -6.07 22.72 2.83
C ASP A 69 -4.63 23.06 2.41
N TYR A 70 -3.69 22.21 2.73
CA TYR A 70 -2.28 22.29 2.33
C TYR A 70 -1.92 21.09 1.45
N PRO A 71 -1.22 21.28 0.31
CA PRO A 71 -0.86 20.18 -0.57
C PRO A 71 0.20 19.28 0.05
N ASP A 72 0.03 17.97 -0.09
CA ASP A 72 1.03 16.97 0.25
C ASP A 72 1.85 16.53 -0.98
N PRO A 73 2.98 15.81 -0.81
CA PRO A 73 3.80 15.34 -1.92
C PRO A 73 3.12 14.28 -2.80
N PHE A 74 2.00 13.70 -2.35
CA PHE A 74 1.29 12.61 -3.02
C PHE A 74 0.06 13.09 -3.81
N GLY A 75 -0.14 14.42 -3.91
CA GLY A 75 -1.22 15.04 -4.67
C GLY A 75 -2.56 15.10 -3.94
N ASN A 76 -2.55 14.87 -2.63
CA ASN A 76 -3.67 15.12 -1.74
C ASN A 76 -3.56 16.51 -1.12
N THR A 77 -4.58 16.89 -0.34
CA THR A 77 -4.50 18.01 0.60
C THR A 77 -4.79 17.55 2.01
N ALA A 78 -4.15 18.20 2.98
CA ALA A 78 -4.33 17.98 4.42
C ALA A 78 -4.77 19.26 5.08
N ALA A 79 -5.93 19.27 5.76
CA ALA A 79 -6.39 20.38 6.56
C ALA A 79 -6.15 20.08 8.05
N TRP A 80 -5.27 20.85 8.68
CA TRP A 80 -4.86 20.65 10.05
C TRP A 80 -5.48 21.67 10.99
N LYS A 81 -5.92 21.22 12.16
CA LYS A 81 -6.34 22.12 13.24
C LYS A 81 -5.89 21.58 14.61
N SER A 82 -5.60 22.50 15.53
CA SER A 82 -5.47 22.17 16.94
C SER A 82 -6.87 22.09 17.56
N VAL A 83 -7.16 20.98 18.24
CA VAL A 83 -8.41 20.80 19.00
C VAL A 83 -8.22 21.29 20.44
N ASN A 84 -7.08 20.94 21.03
CA ASN A 84 -6.63 21.41 22.35
C ASN A 84 -5.09 21.24 22.44
N ALA A 85 -4.52 21.41 23.64
CA ALA A 85 -3.07 21.37 23.84
C ALA A 85 -2.41 20.01 23.51
N THR A 86 -3.18 18.92 23.54
CA THR A 86 -2.68 17.56 23.34
C THR A 86 -3.37 16.81 22.20
N THR A 87 -4.25 17.50 21.45
CA THR A 87 -5.05 16.86 20.39
C THR A 87 -5.09 17.72 19.13
N TRP A 88 -4.85 17.09 18.01
CA TRP A 88 -4.93 17.69 16.67
C TRP A 88 -5.82 16.84 15.79
N GLU A 89 -6.41 17.46 14.77
CA GLU A 89 -7.19 16.78 13.74
C GLU A 89 -6.62 17.12 12.37
N THR A 90 -6.56 16.12 11.48
CA THR A 90 -6.18 16.28 10.08
C THR A 90 -7.24 15.67 9.19
N ILE A 91 -7.74 16.44 8.20
CA ILE A 91 -8.68 15.95 7.19
C ILE A 91 -7.93 15.80 5.87
N TRP A 92 -7.80 14.56 5.41
CA TRP A 92 -7.16 14.24 4.12
C TRP A 92 -8.17 14.25 3.00
N LYS A 93 -7.83 14.94 1.91
CA LYS A 93 -8.72 15.07 0.74
C LYS A 93 -7.96 14.79 -0.55
N LEU A 94 -8.67 14.25 -1.53
CA LEU A 94 -8.23 14.17 -2.93
C LEU A 94 -9.25 14.91 -3.80
N LYS A 95 -8.80 15.92 -4.55
CA LYS A 95 -9.68 16.77 -5.39
C LYS A 95 -10.90 17.29 -4.63
N GLY A 96 -10.72 17.70 -3.37
CA GLY A 96 -11.76 18.21 -2.49
C GLY A 96 -12.66 17.15 -1.81
N LYS A 97 -12.58 15.88 -2.22
CA LYS A 97 -13.31 14.78 -1.57
C LYS A 97 -12.54 14.30 -0.35
N VAL A 98 -13.20 14.22 0.81
CA VAL A 98 -12.61 13.67 2.04
C VAL A 98 -12.35 12.17 1.84
N LEU A 99 -11.13 11.76 2.15
CA LEU A 99 -10.68 10.36 2.18
C LEU A 99 -10.75 9.82 3.60
N THR A 100 -10.04 10.49 4.53
CA THR A 100 -9.96 10.12 5.95
C THR A 100 -9.87 11.35 6.84
N THR A 101 -10.18 11.15 8.10
CA THR A 101 -9.92 12.09 9.18
C THR A 101 -9.06 11.40 10.21
N ASP A 102 -7.94 12.02 10.56
CA ASP A 102 -7.03 11.57 11.61
C ASP A 102 -7.22 12.41 12.86
N THR A 103 -7.32 11.76 14.02
CA THR A 103 -7.22 12.39 15.31
C THR A 103 -5.89 11.99 15.95
N LEU A 104 -5.03 12.98 16.20
CA LEU A 104 -3.74 12.79 16.83
C LEU A 104 -3.85 13.15 18.31
N THR A 105 -3.51 12.23 19.20
CA THR A 105 -3.60 12.44 20.65
C THR A 105 -2.27 12.14 21.31
N LEU A 106 -1.76 13.10 22.05
CA LEU A 106 -0.53 13.00 22.83
C LEU A 106 -0.84 12.43 24.20
N SER A 107 0.00 11.48 24.68
CA SER A 107 -0.13 10.93 26.03
C SER A 107 0.18 12.00 27.10
N PRO A 108 -0.35 11.85 28.35
CA PRO A 108 -0.12 12.82 29.43
C PRO A 108 1.37 13.01 29.81
N ASP A 109 2.19 11.99 29.59
CA ASP A 109 3.64 12.04 29.85
C ASP A 109 4.45 12.53 28.62
N ASP A 110 3.76 12.95 27.56
CA ASP A 110 4.34 13.48 26.31
C ASP A 110 5.24 12.50 25.54
N LYS A 111 5.17 11.19 25.86
CA LYS A 111 6.05 10.16 25.28
C LYS A 111 5.43 9.34 24.16
N ALA A 112 4.12 9.34 24.03
CA ALA A 112 3.41 8.61 22.97
C ALA A 112 2.47 9.52 22.21
N LEU A 113 2.40 9.34 20.89
CA LEU A 113 1.45 9.96 19.99
C LEU A 113 0.61 8.87 19.34
N THR A 114 -0.71 8.89 19.56
CA THR A 114 -1.63 7.97 18.88
C THR A 114 -2.35 8.71 17.77
N ILE A 115 -2.30 8.18 16.56
CA ILE A 115 -3.07 8.65 15.41
C ILE A 115 -4.20 7.65 15.18
N HIS A 116 -5.43 8.12 15.28
CA HIS A 116 -6.63 7.36 15.02
C HIS A 116 -7.25 7.84 13.72
N THR A 117 -7.30 6.97 12.70
CA THR A 117 -7.76 7.26 11.34
C THR A 117 -9.16 6.70 11.12
N LYS A 118 -10.10 7.57 10.74
CA LYS A 118 -11.45 7.19 10.35
C LYS A 118 -11.74 7.59 8.92
N GLY A 119 -12.55 6.78 8.24
CA GLY A 119 -12.98 7.05 6.86
C GLY A 119 -13.87 5.96 6.31
N THR A 120 -14.04 5.97 5.00
CA THR A 120 -14.77 4.92 4.28
C THR A 120 -14.01 4.60 2.99
N LYS A 121 -13.72 3.34 2.79
CA LYS A 121 -13.10 2.84 1.57
C LYS A 121 -14.07 2.95 0.38
N PRO A 122 -13.58 2.97 -0.86
CA PRO A 122 -14.43 2.98 -2.05
C PRO A 122 -15.46 1.84 -2.15
N ASN A 123 -15.16 0.69 -1.55
CA ASN A 123 -16.08 -0.45 -1.48
C ASN A 123 -17.15 -0.31 -0.37
N GLY A 124 -17.16 0.80 0.40
CA GLY A 124 -18.11 1.07 1.50
C GLY A 124 -17.67 0.54 2.86
N GLU A 125 -16.53 -0.17 2.95
CA GLU A 125 -15.98 -0.66 4.22
C GLU A 125 -15.47 0.52 5.07
N ALA A 126 -15.77 0.52 6.36
CA ALA A 126 -15.28 1.55 7.29
C ALA A 126 -13.76 1.39 7.52
N ILE A 127 -13.07 2.51 7.59
CA ILE A 127 -11.69 2.61 8.10
C ILE A 127 -11.80 3.06 9.56
N ASP A 128 -11.21 2.29 10.47
CA ASP A 128 -11.11 2.61 11.90
C ASP A 128 -9.77 2.04 12.40
N ASP A 129 -8.68 2.69 11.98
CA ASP A 129 -7.32 2.23 12.21
C ASP A 129 -6.63 3.10 13.26
N SER A 130 -5.66 2.55 13.97
CA SER A 130 -4.84 3.35 14.87
C SER A 130 -3.37 2.96 14.81
N VAL A 131 -2.51 3.98 14.90
CA VAL A 131 -1.07 3.82 14.99
C VAL A 131 -0.57 4.58 16.21
N THR A 132 0.19 3.89 17.07
CA THR A 132 0.85 4.50 18.20
C THR A 132 2.33 4.64 17.92
N PHE A 133 2.86 5.83 18.18
CA PHE A 133 4.26 6.19 18.04
C PHE A 133 4.87 6.47 19.40
N THR A 134 6.16 6.18 19.53
CA THR A 134 6.97 6.60 20.69
C THR A 134 7.82 7.80 20.27
N ARG A 135 7.94 8.80 21.16
CA ARG A 135 8.82 9.94 20.95
C ARG A 135 10.29 9.51 21.00
N VAL A 136 11.03 9.85 19.94
CA VAL A 136 12.48 9.60 19.86
C VAL A 136 13.28 10.83 20.29
N SER A 137 12.80 12.01 19.91
CA SER A 137 13.43 13.30 20.26
C SER A 137 12.42 14.46 20.06
N GLY A 138 12.80 15.65 20.49
CA GLY A 138 12.01 16.87 20.38
C GLY A 138 11.50 17.36 21.72
N GLY A 139 10.88 18.57 21.68
CA GLY A 139 10.30 19.23 22.84
C GLY A 139 8.87 18.76 23.15
N PRO A 140 8.15 19.46 24.04
CA PRO A 140 6.76 19.15 24.34
C PRO A 140 5.83 19.41 23.15
N GLY A 141 4.66 18.77 23.15
CA GLY A 141 3.63 18.92 22.12
C GLY A 141 3.86 18.05 20.89
N LEU A 142 3.29 18.44 19.74
CA LEU A 142 3.36 17.67 18.49
C LEU A 142 4.77 17.65 17.90
N ALA A 143 5.52 18.74 18.03
CA ALA A 143 6.86 18.87 17.46
C ALA A 143 7.82 17.82 18.06
N GLY A 144 8.50 17.07 17.19
CA GLY A 144 9.40 16.01 17.57
C GLY A 144 9.52 14.93 16.53
N LYS A 145 10.41 13.98 16.82
CA LYS A 145 10.59 12.75 16.01
C LYS A 145 9.88 11.59 16.69
N TRP A 146 9.05 10.92 15.94
CA TRP A 146 8.16 9.87 16.39
C TRP A 146 8.43 8.59 15.62
N LYS A 147 8.52 7.46 16.30
CA LYS A 147 8.76 6.15 15.70
C LYS A 147 7.61 5.20 16.00
N THR A 148 7.12 4.50 15.00
CA THR A 148 6.01 3.54 15.14
C THR A 148 6.33 2.51 16.23
N LYS A 149 5.37 2.32 17.12
CA LYS A 149 5.40 1.29 18.17
C LYS A 149 4.40 0.17 17.88
N ASN A 150 3.19 0.52 17.44
CA ASN A 150 2.11 -0.42 17.20
C ASN A 150 1.18 0.09 16.12
N LEU A 151 0.68 -0.81 15.29
CA LEU A 151 -0.33 -0.58 14.26
C LEU A 151 -1.50 -1.54 14.49
N GLN A 152 -2.72 -1.01 14.54
CA GLN A 152 -3.96 -1.76 14.55
C GLN A 152 -4.79 -1.35 13.35
N SER A 153 -5.15 -2.31 12.50
CA SER A 153 -6.04 -2.09 11.35
C SER A 153 -7.29 -2.94 11.49
N SER A 154 -8.44 -2.30 11.38
CA SER A 154 -9.76 -2.94 11.43
C SER A 154 -10.18 -3.52 10.08
N SER A 155 -9.58 -3.04 8.99
CA SER A 155 -9.97 -3.40 7.64
C SER A 155 -8.74 -3.70 6.75
N PRO A 156 -8.13 -4.92 6.91
CA PRO A 156 -6.96 -5.31 6.15
C PRO A 156 -7.18 -5.28 4.64
N SER A 157 -6.19 -4.79 3.90
CA SER A 157 -6.26 -4.67 2.43
C SER A 157 -6.37 -6.02 1.72
N VAL A 158 -7.08 -6.01 0.59
CA VAL A 158 -7.22 -7.15 -0.32
C VAL A 158 -6.56 -6.83 -1.65
N ILE A 159 -5.58 -7.65 -2.04
CA ILE A 159 -4.90 -7.58 -3.35
C ILE A 159 -5.49 -8.66 -4.26
N GLU A 160 -5.73 -8.32 -5.52
CA GLU A 160 -6.04 -9.27 -6.58
C GLU A 160 -5.00 -9.15 -7.69
N LEU A 161 -4.42 -10.29 -8.06
CA LEU A 161 -3.46 -10.43 -9.15
C LEU A 161 -4.09 -11.31 -10.22
N ALA A 162 -4.31 -10.76 -11.41
CA ALA A 162 -4.91 -11.49 -12.54
C ALA A 162 -3.97 -11.46 -13.74
N THR A 163 -3.58 -12.63 -14.24
CA THR A 163 -2.76 -12.75 -15.45
C THR A 163 -3.59 -12.51 -16.71
N SER A 164 -3.01 -11.88 -17.73
CA SER A 164 -3.61 -11.71 -19.05
C SER A 164 -2.58 -11.97 -20.15
N GLY A 165 -2.92 -12.87 -21.09
CA GLY A 165 -1.98 -13.31 -22.13
C GLY A 165 -0.72 -13.94 -21.54
N SER A 166 0.42 -13.76 -22.22
CA SER A 166 1.71 -14.38 -21.86
C SER A 166 2.52 -13.57 -20.84
N ASP A 167 2.32 -12.26 -20.80
CA ASP A 167 3.14 -11.30 -20.04
C ASP A 167 2.33 -10.20 -19.30
N GLY A 168 1.02 -10.17 -19.47
CA GLY A 168 0.15 -9.22 -18.81
C GLY A 168 -0.16 -9.61 -17.36
N LEU A 169 -0.22 -8.61 -16.47
CA LEU A 169 -0.64 -8.77 -15.08
C LEU A 169 -1.42 -7.53 -14.63
N THR A 170 -2.67 -7.73 -14.23
CA THR A 170 -3.46 -6.71 -13.54
C THR A 170 -3.22 -6.82 -12.04
N PHE A 171 -2.76 -5.74 -11.43
CA PHE A 171 -2.68 -5.58 -9.98
C PHE A 171 -3.84 -4.72 -9.50
N LYS A 172 -4.60 -5.20 -8.52
CA LYS A 172 -5.69 -4.43 -7.89
C LYS A 172 -5.54 -4.42 -6.37
N MET A 173 -5.78 -3.26 -5.75
CA MET A 173 -6.20 -3.19 -4.34
C MET A 173 -7.73 -3.04 -4.34
N VAL A 174 -8.42 -4.16 -4.13
CA VAL A 174 -9.87 -4.29 -4.40
C VAL A 174 -10.69 -3.35 -3.52
N ASP A 175 -10.34 -3.27 -2.25
CA ASP A 175 -10.98 -2.43 -1.25
C ASP A 175 -10.76 -0.93 -1.48
N MET A 176 -9.64 -0.56 -2.10
CA MET A 176 -9.31 0.83 -2.45
C MET A 176 -9.73 1.23 -3.86
N GLY A 177 -10.23 0.29 -4.66
CA GLY A 177 -10.57 0.52 -6.06
C GLY A 177 -9.38 0.90 -6.94
N LEU A 178 -8.14 0.57 -6.51
CA LEU A 178 -6.92 0.84 -7.25
C LEU A 178 -6.66 -0.26 -8.27
N THR A 179 -6.30 0.11 -9.48
CA THR A 179 -5.96 -0.82 -10.57
C THR A 179 -4.73 -0.34 -11.32
N CYS A 180 -3.81 -1.27 -11.60
CA CYS A 180 -2.64 -1.07 -12.45
C CYS A 180 -2.60 -2.20 -13.49
N GLU A 181 -2.74 -1.86 -14.77
CA GLU A 181 -2.61 -2.80 -15.88
C GLU A 181 -1.14 -2.85 -16.32
N ASN A 182 -0.46 -3.97 -16.07
CA ASN A 182 0.99 -4.09 -16.25
C ASN A 182 1.34 -5.17 -17.26
N LYS A 183 2.59 -5.10 -17.77
CA LYS A 183 3.33 -6.24 -18.27
C LYS A 183 4.44 -6.62 -17.29
N LEU A 184 4.85 -7.87 -17.35
CA LEU A 184 5.95 -8.39 -16.51
C LEU A 184 7.33 -8.11 -17.15
N ASP A 185 7.52 -6.90 -17.70
CA ASP A 185 8.71 -6.45 -18.43
C ASP A 185 9.58 -5.45 -17.63
N GLY A 186 9.19 -5.16 -16.40
CA GLY A 186 9.90 -4.23 -15.51
C GLY A 186 9.77 -2.75 -15.88
N LYS A 187 8.87 -2.39 -16.81
CA LYS A 187 8.59 -1.00 -17.16
C LYS A 187 7.49 -0.41 -16.29
N ASP A 188 7.47 0.92 -16.19
CA ASP A 188 6.48 1.65 -15.43
C ASP A 188 5.14 1.72 -16.17
N TYR A 189 4.06 1.30 -15.51
CA TYR A 189 2.69 1.41 -15.99
C TYR A 189 1.86 2.26 -15.03
N PRO A 190 0.96 3.11 -15.54
CA PRO A 190 0.15 3.98 -14.69
C PRO A 190 -0.86 3.18 -13.87
N CYS A 191 -1.07 3.63 -12.63
CA CYS A 191 -2.14 3.17 -11.77
C CYS A 191 -3.29 4.16 -11.75
N THR A 192 -4.50 3.67 -11.58
CA THR A 192 -5.73 4.46 -11.50
C THR A 192 -6.56 4.04 -10.29
N GLY A 193 -7.39 4.95 -9.79
CA GLY A 193 -8.30 4.65 -8.68
C GLY A 193 -8.94 5.92 -8.12
N PRO A 194 -10.10 5.80 -7.43
CA PRO A 194 -10.83 6.94 -6.89
C PRO A 194 -10.13 7.65 -5.74
N THR A 195 -9.18 6.95 -5.08
CA THR A 195 -8.39 7.47 -3.94
C THR A 195 -6.94 7.76 -4.32
N LEU A 196 -6.60 7.66 -5.61
CA LEU A 196 -5.24 7.82 -6.11
C LEU A 196 -5.11 9.11 -6.91
N SER A 197 -4.11 9.93 -6.59
CA SER A 197 -3.72 11.06 -7.43
C SER A 197 -3.05 10.58 -8.72
N SER A 198 -2.87 11.47 -9.71
CA SER A 198 -2.10 11.14 -10.91
C SER A 198 -0.60 11.00 -10.61
N GLY A 199 0.13 10.32 -11.48
CA GLY A 199 1.59 10.18 -11.39
C GLY A 199 2.09 8.91 -10.71
N TRP A 200 1.20 8.09 -10.18
CA TRP A 200 1.58 6.78 -9.63
C TRP A 200 1.80 5.77 -10.73
N THR A 201 2.94 5.09 -10.68
CA THR A 201 3.28 4.00 -11.59
C THR A 201 3.77 2.78 -10.82
N LEU A 202 3.52 1.62 -11.41
CA LEU A 202 3.95 0.33 -10.94
C LEU A 202 4.76 -0.36 -12.03
N ALA A 203 5.92 -0.89 -11.70
CA ALA A 203 6.67 -1.77 -12.59
C ALA A 203 6.76 -3.16 -11.96
N LEU A 204 6.48 -4.20 -12.76
CA LEU A 204 6.47 -5.59 -12.35
C LEU A 204 7.39 -6.41 -13.22
N SER A 205 8.13 -7.35 -12.61
CA SER A 205 8.86 -8.39 -13.31
C SER A 205 8.78 -9.71 -12.54
N LYS A 206 9.01 -10.83 -13.22
CA LYS A 206 9.04 -12.14 -12.56
C LYS A 206 10.27 -12.26 -11.67
N SER A 207 10.09 -12.78 -10.46
CA SER A 207 11.14 -13.12 -9.50
C SER A 207 11.09 -14.62 -9.23
N GLY A 208 11.69 -15.39 -10.11
CA GLY A 208 11.60 -16.86 -10.10
C GLY A 208 10.20 -17.39 -10.47
N ALA A 209 9.92 -18.64 -10.10
CA ALA A 209 8.69 -19.34 -10.47
C ALA A 209 7.45 -18.89 -9.68
N ARG A 210 7.63 -18.30 -8.49
CA ARG A 210 6.55 -18.01 -7.52
C ARG A 210 6.58 -16.58 -7.03
N GLY A 211 7.35 -15.69 -7.64
CA GLY A 211 7.54 -14.34 -7.15
C GLY A 211 7.41 -13.28 -8.22
N LEU A 212 7.27 -12.06 -7.75
CA LEU A 212 7.24 -10.84 -8.53
C LEU A 212 8.12 -9.80 -7.84
N ASP A 213 8.99 -9.16 -8.60
CA ASP A 213 9.63 -7.92 -8.16
C ASP A 213 8.77 -6.74 -8.57
N MET A 214 8.60 -5.78 -7.66
CA MET A 214 7.76 -4.61 -7.84
C MET A 214 8.52 -3.34 -7.46
N THR A 215 8.35 -2.30 -8.26
CA THR A 215 8.74 -0.94 -7.89
C THR A 215 7.54 0.00 -7.99
N VAL A 216 7.42 0.90 -7.01
CA VAL A 216 6.39 1.92 -6.98
C VAL A 216 7.04 3.28 -7.11
N LYS A 217 6.55 4.10 -8.05
CA LYS A 217 7.02 5.47 -8.26
C LYS A 217 5.86 6.46 -8.21
N MET A 218 6.20 7.69 -7.84
CA MET A 218 5.32 8.84 -7.91
C MET A 218 6.03 9.94 -8.70
N ASN A 219 5.43 10.40 -9.80
CA ASN A 219 6.04 11.38 -10.72
C ASN A 219 7.47 11.01 -11.13
N GLY A 220 7.72 9.71 -11.39
CA GLY A 220 9.04 9.16 -11.75
C GLY A 220 10.01 8.96 -10.58
N LYS A 221 9.71 9.49 -9.37
CA LYS A 221 10.53 9.28 -8.18
C LYS A 221 10.22 7.90 -7.57
N LEU A 222 11.25 7.09 -7.38
CA LEU A 222 11.14 5.77 -6.76
C LEU A 222 10.83 5.93 -5.26
N LEU A 223 9.75 5.30 -4.79
CA LEU A 223 9.32 5.31 -3.40
C LEU A 223 9.59 3.97 -2.72
N TYR A 224 9.22 2.85 -3.36
CA TYR A 224 9.31 1.52 -2.77
C TYR A 224 9.89 0.51 -3.75
N LYS A 225 10.68 -0.42 -3.22
CA LYS A 225 11.08 -1.66 -3.87
C LYS A 225 10.58 -2.83 -3.04
N MET A 226 9.91 -3.77 -3.68
CA MET A 226 9.27 -4.89 -3.01
C MET A 226 9.42 -6.16 -3.84
N THR A 227 9.39 -7.31 -3.15
CA THR A 227 9.29 -8.63 -3.77
C THR A 227 8.11 -9.36 -3.16
N TYR A 228 7.22 -9.87 -3.98
CA TYR A 228 6.18 -10.81 -3.60
C TYR A 228 6.67 -12.23 -3.80
N SER A 229 6.43 -13.10 -2.83
CA SER A 229 6.80 -14.51 -2.89
C SER A 229 5.68 -15.38 -2.35
N VAL A 230 5.23 -16.36 -3.16
CA VAL A 230 4.18 -17.29 -2.76
C VAL A 230 4.80 -18.55 -2.15
N SER A 231 4.27 -18.99 -1.01
CA SER A 231 4.69 -20.19 -0.31
C SER A 231 4.54 -21.47 -1.15
N ALA A 232 5.26 -22.52 -0.81
CA ALA A 232 5.26 -23.79 -1.57
C ALA A 232 3.87 -24.43 -1.66
N ASP A 233 3.05 -24.27 -0.63
CA ASP A 233 1.68 -24.77 -0.57
C ASP A 233 0.64 -23.85 -1.24
N GLY A 234 1.08 -22.65 -1.73
CA GLY A 234 0.24 -21.69 -2.40
C GLY A 234 -0.72 -20.91 -1.50
N LYS A 235 -0.65 -21.08 -0.17
CA LYS A 235 -1.64 -20.52 0.78
C LYS A 235 -1.31 -19.13 1.26
N THR A 236 -0.03 -18.75 1.27
CA THR A 236 0.41 -17.44 1.71
C THR A 236 1.26 -16.75 0.66
N MET A 237 1.15 -15.43 0.59
CA MET A 237 2.03 -14.57 -0.18
C MET A 237 2.70 -13.60 0.78
N THR A 238 4.02 -13.47 0.66
CA THR A 238 4.82 -12.53 1.45
C THR A 238 5.30 -11.41 0.55
N GLU A 239 5.00 -10.18 0.93
CA GLU A 239 5.59 -8.97 0.40
C GLU A 239 6.73 -8.56 1.33
N SER A 240 7.94 -8.44 0.78
CA SER A 240 9.11 -7.94 1.50
C SER A 240 9.68 -6.76 0.76
N GLY A 241 9.93 -5.67 1.45
CA GLY A 241 10.36 -4.46 0.77
C GLY A 241 11.03 -3.44 1.68
N SER A 242 11.33 -2.30 1.09
CA SER A 242 11.85 -1.15 1.80
C SER A 242 11.39 0.16 1.17
N ALA A 243 11.19 1.18 2.03
CA ALA A 243 11.07 2.56 1.60
C ALA A 243 12.45 3.05 1.14
N THR A 244 12.53 3.56 -0.10
CA THR A 244 13.84 3.92 -0.71
C THR A 244 14.55 5.05 0.03
N ALA A 245 13.80 6.00 0.61
CA ALA A 245 14.36 7.17 1.27
C ALA A 245 14.95 6.87 2.65
N THR A 246 14.43 5.87 3.36
CA THR A 246 14.81 5.55 4.74
C THR A 246 15.54 4.22 4.88
N ASN A 247 15.49 3.36 3.84
CA ASN A 247 15.88 1.94 3.88
C ASN A 247 15.16 1.12 4.97
N GLU A 248 14.08 1.65 5.54
CA GLU A 248 13.26 0.90 6.49
C GLU A 248 12.59 -0.27 5.79
N LYS A 249 12.80 -1.46 6.36
CA LYS A 249 12.29 -2.72 5.82
C LYS A 249 10.94 -3.04 6.41
N PHE A 250 10.10 -3.68 5.61
CA PHE A 250 8.82 -4.23 6.05
C PHE A 250 8.61 -5.62 5.45
N LYS A 251 7.72 -6.38 6.08
CA LYS A 251 7.27 -7.70 5.62
C LYS A 251 5.78 -7.82 5.86
N VAL A 252 4.99 -7.84 4.80
CA VAL A 252 3.54 -8.03 4.88
C VAL A 252 3.19 -9.43 4.41
N VAL A 253 2.35 -10.12 5.17
CA VAL A 253 1.88 -11.47 4.84
C VAL A 253 0.40 -11.39 4.46
N TYR A 254 0.07 -12.08 3.38
CA TYR A 254 -1.28 -12.21 2.87
C TYR A 254 -1.69 -13.68 2.88
N ASP A 255 -2.91 -13.97 3.28
CA ASP A 255 -3.52 -15.29 3.16
C ASP A 255 -4.37 -15.33 1.88
N ARG A 256 -4.31 -16.45 1.15
CA ARG A 256 -5.12 -16.68 -0.07
C ARG A 256 -6.60 -16.75 0.30
N GLN A 257 -7.45 -16.12 -0.52
CA GLN A 257 -8.91 -16.13 -0.38
C GLN A 257 -9.56 -17.19 -1.24
#